data_a897c59b2ddf8ebed6562e66efd82d08
#
_entry.id   a897c59b2ddf8ebed6562e66efd82d08
#
_cell.length_a   1.000
_cell.length_b   1.000
_cell.length_c   1.000
_cell.angle_alpha   90.00
_cell.angle_beta   90.00
_cell.angle_gamma   90.00
#
_symmetry.space_group_name_H-M   'P 1'
#
loop_
_entity.id
_entity.type
_entity.pdbx_description
1 polymer ?
#
loop_
_entity_poly.entity_id
_entity_poly.type
_entity_poly.pdbx_seq_one_letter_code
_entity_poly.pdbx_strand_id
1 'polypeptide(L)'
;SPIRRIDKLRTVGLVLAVGILGAAVIVLKQGYLLSDAQLSRFDFFNPCSKYETTGYQVCNGFIALNDGGLFGLGIGNSKQKYSYIPEPHTDSIFAIIGEEYGVIKCSFIFMAYIFVIFRILKISTNSNTIRGRFICLGIATYIFMHIFINLGGLFGIIPLTGVPLPFLSYGGTYAISLMCSLAVVQRFHIEKKEEKFKLNH
;
A
#
# COMPACT_ATOMS: atom_id res chain seq x y z
N SER A 1 -35.88 20.34 -3.10
CA SER A 1 -34.72 21.22 -2.89
C SER A 1 -33.59 20.80 -3.87
N PRO A 2 -32.81 21.73 -4.43
CA PRO A 2 -31.75 21.43 -5.39
C PRO A 2 -30.70 20.49 -4.83
N ILE A 3 -30.42 20.52 -3.54
CA ILE A 3 -29.47 19.66 -2.83
C ILE A 3 -29.81 18.17 -3.00
N ARG A 4 -31.09 17.80 -2.91
CA ARG A 4 -31.54 16.42 -3.08
C ARG A 4 -31.38 15.90 -4.53
N ARG A 5 -31.31 16.76 -5.54
CA ARG A 5 -31.01 16.41 -6.94
C ARG A 5 -29.53 16.12 -7.15
N ILE A 6 -28.65 16.90 -6.51
CA ILE A 6 -27.21 16.74 -6.60
C ILE A 6 -26.78 15.42 -5.95
N ASP A 7 -27.35 15.05 -4.81
CA ASP A 7 -27.06 13.80 -4.14
C ASP A 7 -27.55 12.58 -4.95
N LYS A 8 -28.73 12.67 -5.60
CA LYS A 8 -29.19 11.62 -6.51
C LYS A 8 -28.31 11.48 -7.75
N LEU A 9 -27.83 12.59 -8.32
CA LEU A 9 -26.89 12.56 -9.47
C LEU A 9 -25.54 11.95 -9.06
N ARG A 10 -25.04 12.24 -7.87
CA ARG A 10 -23.80 11.64 -7.35
C ARG A 10 -23.95 10.14 -7.11
N THR A 11 -25.03 9.69 -6.50
CA THR A 11 -25.31 8.25 -6.29
C THR A 11 -25.47 7.51 -7.61
N VAL A 12 -26.22 8.07 -8.57
CA VAL A 12 -26.35 7.46 -9.90
C VAL A 12 -25.01 7.41 -10.62
N GLY A 13 -24.21 8.49 -10.56
CA GLY A 13 -22.85 8.53 -11.12
C GLY A 13 -21.91 7.48 -10.51
N LEU A 14 -21.95 7.28 -9.19
CA LEU A 14 -21.19 6.24 -8.50
C LEU A 14 -21.61 4.83 -8.91
N VAL A 15 -22.92 4.57 -8.96
CA VAL A 15 -23.45 3.25 -9.39
C VAL A 15 -23.09 2.96 -10.86
N LEU A 16 -23.18 3.95 -11.74
CA LEU A 16 -22.75 3.81 -13.13
C LEU A 16 -21.23 3.58 -13.25
N ALA A 17 -20.41 4.30 -12.47
CA ALA A 17 -18.96 4.11 -12.45
C ALA A 17 -18.58 2.71 -11.98
N VAL A 18 -19.20 2.21 -10.92
CA VAL A 18 -18.99 0.84 -10.40
C VAL A 18 -19.48 -0.20 -11.44
N GLY A 19 -20.63 0.04 -12.09
CA GLY A 19 -21.15 -0.82 -13.15
C GLY A 19 -20.21 -0.89 -14.37
N ILE A 20 -19.69 0.25 -14.82
CA ILE A 20 -18.72 0.33 -15.92
C ILE A 20 -17.42 -0.36 -15.54
N LEU A 21 -16.91 -0.16 -14.31
CA LEU A 21 -15.72 -0.83 -13.81
C LEU A 21 -15.93 -2.36 -13.76
N GLY A 22 -17.08 -2.82 -13.28
CA GLY A 22 -17.44 -4.24 -13.25
C GLY A 22 -17.55 -4.85 -14.66
N ALA A 23 -18.19 -4.15 -15.60
CA ALA A 23 -18.27 -4.57 -16.99
C ALA A 23 -16.89 -4.58 -17.67
N ALA A 24 -16.03 -3.59 -17.40
CA ALA A 24 -14.66 -3.56 -17.89
C ALA A 24 -13.85 -4.75 -17.38
N VAL A 25 -13.96 -5.10 -16.10
CA VAL A 25 -13.29 -6.27 -15.50
C VAL A 25 -13.78 -7.58 -16.17
N ILE A 26 -15.09 -7.71 -16.44
CA ILE A 26 -15.65 -8.89 -17.13
C ILE A 26 -15.13 -8.99 -18.56
N VAL A 27 -15.11 -7.88 -19.31
CA VAL A 27 -14.59 -7.82 -20.69
C VAL A 27 -13.08 -8.11 -20.73
N LEU A 28 -12.32 -7.60 -19.76
CA LEU A 28 -10.90 -7.88 -19.60
C LEU A 28 -10.63 -9.37 -19.28
N LYS A 29 -11.50 -10.00 -18.50
CA LYS A 29 -11.40 -11.43 -18.14
C LYS A 29 -11.74 -12.37 -19.30
N GLN A 30 -12.47 -11.89 -20.32
CA GLN A 30 -12.81 -12.68 -21.51
C GLN A 30 -11.70 -12.73 -22.58
N GLY A 31 -10.51 -12.18 -22.31
CA GLY A 31 -9.32 -12.35 -23.16
C GLY A 31 -9.31 -11.51 -24.44
N TYR A 32 -10.29 -10.66 -24.67
CA TYR A 32 -10.38 -9.84 -25.89
C TYR A 32 -9.38 -8.67 -25.93
N LEU A 33 -8.87 -8.21 -24.79
CA LEU A 33 -8.03 -7.02 -24.66
C LEU A 33 -6.70 -7.26 -23.94
N LEU A 34 -6.49 -8.41 -23.34
CA LEU A 34 -5.28 -8.73 -22.58
C LEU A 34 -4.55 -9.91 -23.21
N SER A 35 -3.23 -9.80 -23.29
CA SER A 35 -2.38 -10.94 -23.66
C SER A 35 -2.39 -12.00 -22.56
N ASP A 36 -2.07 -13.27 -22.91
CA ASP A 36 -2.01 -14.39 -21.96
C ASP A 36 -1.08 -14.09 -20.78
N ALA A 37 0.00 -13.36 -21.01
CA ALA A 37 0.92 -12.90 -19.98
C ALA A 37 0.30 -11.85 -19.03
N GLN A 38 -0.68 -11.08 -19.49
CA GLN A 38 -1.42 -10.14 -18.63
C GLN A 38 -2.56 -10.83 -17.89
N LEU A 39 -3.25 -11.77 -18.54
CA LEU A 39 -4.28 -12.58 -17.91
C LEU A 39 -3.72 -13.44 -16.77
N SER A 40 -2.52 -13.98 -16.95
CA SER A 40 -1.86 -14.80 -15.92
C SER A 40 -1.56 -14.01 -14.63
N ARG A 41 -1.42 -12.68 -14.70
CA ARG A 41 -1.24 -11.81 -13.52
C ARG A 41 -2.52 -11.67 -12.69
N PHE A 42 -3.69 -11.86 -13.29
CA PHE A 42 -4.97 -11.84 -12.57
C PHE A 42 -5.32 -13.19 -11.92
N ASP A 43 -4.55 -14.22 -12.22
CA ASP A 43 -4.72 -15.55 -11.64
C ASP A 43 -3.79 -15.75 -10.43
N PHE A 44 -4.00 -14.91 -9.42
CA PHE A 44 -3.20 -14.86 -8.19
C PHE A 44 -3.74 -15.77 -7.08
N PHE A 45 -4.88 -16.42 -7.31
CA PHE A 45 -5.38 -17.45 -6.42
C PHE A 45 -4.51 -18.70 -6.56
N ASN A 46 -3.98 -19.19 -5.43
CA ASN A 46 -3.13 -20.38 -5.37
C ASN A 46 -1.77 -20.23 -6.11
N PRO A 47 -0.93 -19.27 -5.71
CA PRO A 47 0.30 -18.93 -6.42
C PRO A 47 1.30 -20.09 -6.48
N CYS A 48 1.30 -20.98 -5.50
CA CYS A 48 2.21 -22.11 -5.46
C CYS A 48 1.86 -23.24 -6.47
N SER A 49 0.64 -23.27 -6.99
CA SER A 49 0.30 -24.18 -8.10
C SER A 49 0.93 -23.75 -9.44
N LYS A 50 1.35 -22.50 -9.54
CA LYS A 50 1.99 -21.89 -10.73
C LYS A 50 3.42 -21.44 -10.43
N TYR A 51 4.13 -22.25 -9.64
CA TYR A 51 5.48 -21.94 -9.17
C TYR A 51 6.47 -21.65 -10.31
N GLU A 52 6.37 -22.35 -11.45
CA GLU A 52 7.28 -22.18 -12.58
C GLU A 52 7.04 -20.92 -13.43
N THR A 53 5.98 -20.15 -13.14
CA THR A 53 5.60 -19.00 -13.95
C THR A 53 5.34 -17.74 -13.10
N THR A 54 4.10 -17.31 -13.03
CA THR A 54 3.68 -16.04 -12.39
C THR A 54 3.57 -16.12 -10.88
N GLY A 55 3.44 -17.33 -10.32
CA GLY A 55 3.32 -17.57 -8.88
C GLY A 55 4.63 -17.62 -8.12
N TYR A 56 5.78 -17.69 -8.81
CA TYR A 56 7.09 -17.90 -8.20
C TYR A 56 7.40 -16.94 -7.06
N GLN A 57 7.30 -15.64 -7.31
CA GLN A 57 7.64 -14.60 -6.33
C GLN A 57 6.70 -14.59 -5.13
N VAL A 58 5.39 -14.74 -5.36
CA VAL A 58 4.38 -14.75 -4.28
C VAL A 58 4.47 -16.04 -3.46
N CYS A 59 4.68 -17.20 -4.12
CA CYS A 59 4.85 -18.47 -3.42
C CYS A 59 6.10 -18.47 -2.52
N ASN A 60 7.24 -17.98 -3.03
CA ASN A 60 8.45 -17.83 -2.21
C ASN A 60 8.25 -16.82 -1.08
N GLY A 61 7.44 -15.78 -1.27
CA GLY A 61 7.02 -14.87 -0.21
C GLY A 61 6.23 -15.60 0.90
N PHE A 62 5.31 -16.51 0.54
CA PHE A 62 4.59 -17.34 1.53
C PHE A 62 5.51 -18.31 2.25
N ILE A 63 6.45 -18.94 1.54
CA ILE A 63 7.43 -19.82 2.15
C ILE A 63 8.29 -19.04 3.15
N ALA A 64 8.77 -17.86 2.78
CA ALA A 64 9.52 -16.97 3.66
C ALA A 64 8.77 -16.64 4.95
N LEU A 65 7.50 -16.23 4.84
CA LEU A 65 6.65 -15.92 5.99
C LEU A 65 6.38 -17.14 6.88
N ASN A 66 6.21 -18.32 6.27
CA ASN A 66 6.00 -19.58 6.99
C ASN A 66 7.27 -20.01 7.73
N ASP A 67 8.43 -19.95 7.08
CA ASP A 67 9.72 -20.32 7.67
C ASP A 67 10.10 -19.39 8.82
N GLY A 68 9.77 -18.10 8.72
CA GLY A 68 9.97 -17.13 9.80
C GLY A 68 9.15 -17.42 11.06
N GLY A 69 7.98 -18.01 10.94
CA GLY A 69 7.10 -18.32 12.07
C GLY A 69 6.86 -17.13 12.99
N LEU A 70 6.75 -17.39 14.30
CA LEU A 70 6.45 -16.32 15.27
C LEU A 70 7.68 -15.46 15.61
N PHE A 71 8.86 -16.04 15.72
CA PHE A 71 10.07 -15.38 16.24
C PHE A 71 11.08 -14.99 15.17
N GLY A 72 11.00 -15.58 13.98
CA GLY A 72 11.94 -15.41 12.87
C GLY A 72 13.16 -16.34 12.95
N LEU A 73 13.83 -16.52 11.82
CA LEU A 73 15.08 -17.30 11.71
C LEU A 73 16.33 -16.55 12.25
N GLY A 74 16.17 -15.26 12.55
CA GLY A 74 17.29 -14.37 12.93
C GLY A 74 17.78 -13.54 11.74
N ILE A 75 18.41 -12.40 12.11
CA ILE A 75 18.89 -11.41 11.14
C ILE A 75 20.01 -12.04 10.28
N GLY A 76 19.90 -11.90 8.96
CA GLY A 76 20.87 -12.41 8.00
C GLY A 76 20.70 -13.90 7.65
N ASN A 77 19.78 -14.63 8.30
CA ASN A 77 19.58 -16.06 8.08
C ASN A 77 18.44 -16.37 7.10
N SER A 78 17.94 -15.37 6.38
CA SER A 78 16.93 -15.57 5.33
C SER A 78 17.50 -16.44 4.22
N LYS A 79 16.82 -17.52 3.90
CA LYS A 79 17.13 -18.41 2.76
C LYS A 79 16.60 -17.83 1.46
N GLN A 80 15.42 -17.22 1.53
CA GLN A 80 14.72 -16.71 0.35
C GLN A 80 15.42 -15.49 -0.27
N LYS A 81 16.11 -14.68 0.56
CA LYS A 81 16.88 -13.51 0.12
C LYS A 81 18.00 -13.82 -0.87
N TYR A 82 18.66 -14.98 -0.71
CA TYR A 82 19.87 -15.29 -1.47
C TYR A 82 19.61 -16.14 -2.71
N SER A 83 18.50 -16.86 -2.78
CA SER A 83 18.35 -17.92 -3.79
C SER A 83 17.04 -17.90 -4.57
N TYR A 84 15.96 -17.29 -4.07
CA TYR A 84 14.63 -17.55 -4.59
C TYR A 84 13.78 -16.34 -4.93
N ILE A 85 13.98 -15.18 -4.29
CA ILE A 85 13.16 -14.00 -4.56
C ILE A 85 13.91 -13.04 -5.48
N PRO A 86 13.41 -12.79 -6.71
CA PRO A 86 13.94 -11.73 -7.55
C PRO A 86 13.65 -10.37 -6.89
N GLU A 87 14.61 -9.44 -6.95
CA GLU A 87 14.50 -8.09 -6.39
C GLU A 87 14.04 -8.06 -4.91
N PRO A 88 14.75 -8.76 -3.99
CA PRO A 88 14.32 -8.94 -2.60
C PRO A 88 14.26 -7.62 -1.82
N HIS A 89 14.95 -6.56 -2.31
CA HIS A 89 15.06 -5.27 -1.63
C HIS A 89 13.97 -4.25 -2.03
N THR A 90 13.15 -4.56 -3.01
CA THR A 90 12.13 -3.65 -3.55
C THR A 90 10.73 -3.96 -3.01
N ASP A 91 9.93 -4.67 -3.75
CA ASP A 91 8.53 -4.96 -3.44
C ASP A 91 8.32 -6.15 -2.49
N SER A 92 9.30 -7.07 -2.43
CA SER A 92 9.24 -8.27 -1.59
C SER A 92 9.97 -8.16 -0.25
N ILE A 93 10.45 -6.96 0.11
CA ILE A 93 11.23 -6.76 1.33
C ILE A 93 10.49 -7.20 2.60
N PHE A 94 9.15 -7.07 2.63
CA PHE A 94 8.37 -7.47 3.79
C PHE A 94 8.35 -8.98 4.02
N ALA A 95 8.44 -9.81 2.95
CA ALA A 95 8.57 -11.26 3.07
C ALA A 95 9.90 -11.63 3.74
N ILE A 96 11.00 -10.97 3.32
CA ILE A 96 12.33 -11.17 3.92
C ILE A 96 12.34 -10.75 5.40
N ILE A 97 11.75 -9.58 5.71
CA ILE A 97 11.60 -9.13 7.09
C ILE A 97 10.78 -10.14 7.89
N GLY A 98 9.71 -10.69 7.31
CA GLY A 98 8.90 -11.72 7.94
C GLY A 98 9.68 -13.00 8.24
N GLU A 99 10.54 -13.44 7.31
CA GLU A 99 11.41 -14.61 7.49
C GLU A 99 12.45 -14.39 8.61
N GLU A 100 13.14 -13.24 8.60
CA GLU A 100 14.21 -12.96 9.56
C GLU A 100 13.70 -12.59 10.95
N TYR A 101 12.64 -11.80 11.02
CA TYR A 101 12.14 -11.23 12.28
C TYR A 101 10.93 -11.95 12.86
N GLY A 102 10.17 -12.67 12.04
CA GLY A 102 8.96 -13.36 12.45
C GLY A 102 7.73 -12.43 12.57
N VAL A 103 6.57 -13.04 12.75
CA VAL A 103 5.28 -12.36 12.76
C VAL A 103 5.16 -11.34 13.89
N ILE A 104 5.70 -11.62 15.07
CA ILE A 104 5.61 -10.72 16.22
C ILE A 104 6.31 -9.39 15.94
N LYS A 105 7.52 -9.40 15.39
CA LYS A 105 8.26 -8.16 15.09
C LYS A 105 7.65 -7.45 13.86
N CYS A 106 7.14 -8.18 12.86
CA CYS A 106 6.40 -7.60 11.74
C CYS A 106 5.14 -6.87 12.19
N SER A 107 4.45 -7.36 13.23
CA SER A 107 3.27 -6.66 13.76
C SER A 107 3.61 -5.29 14.35
N PHE A 108 4.79 -5.10 14.94
CA PHE A 108 5.24 -3.77 15.36
C PHE A 108 5.46 -2.81 14.18
N ILE A 109 6.00 -3.31 13.05
CA ILE A 109 6.14 -2.51 11.83
C ILE A 109 4.76 -2.10 11.32
N PHE A 110 3.81 -3.02 11.32
CA PHE A 110 2.44 -2.73 10.91
C PHE A 110 1.75 -1.70 11.82
N MET A 111 1.95 -1.81 13.14
CA MET A 111 1.46 -0.80 14.08
C MET A 111 2.10 0.57 13.85
N ALA A 112 3.39 0.62 13.50
CA ALA A 112 4.05 1.87 13.16
C ALA A 112 3.43 2.54 11.91
N TYR A 113 3.06 1.77 10.88
CA TYR A 113 2.32 2.30 9.73
C TYR A 113 0.96 2.88 10.11
N ILE A 114 0.18 2.14 10.91
CA ILE A 114 -1.11 2.63 11.41
C ILE A 114 -0.92 3.93 12.19
N PHE A 115 0.09 3.99 13.05
CA PHE A 115 0.40 5.18 13.83
C PHE A 115 0.75 6.38 12.94
N VAL A 116 1.59 6.21 11.91
CA VAL A 116 1.96 7.28 10.97
C VAL A 116 0.72 7.80 10.23
N ILE A 117 -0.09 6.89 9.66
CA ILE A 117 -1.32 7.26 8.95
C ILE A 117 -2.27 8.00 9.90
N PHE A 118 -2.49 7.49 11.11
CA PHE A 118 -3.35 8.13 12.11
C PHE A 118 -2.84 9.53 12.47
N ARG A 119 -1.52 9.71 12.62
CA ARG A 119 -0.93 11.03 12.90
C ARG A 119 -1.16 12.01 11.75
N ILE A 120 -1.01 11.59 10.49
CA ILE A 120 -1.27 12.45 9.33
C ILE A 120 -2.77 12.81 9.26
N LEU A 121 -3.67 11.85 9.47
CA LEU A 121 -5.12 12.11 9.51
C LEU A 121 -5.49 13.07 10.64
N LYS A 122 -4.88 12.94 11.81
CA LYS A 122 -5.07 13.88 12.92
C LYS A 122 -4.58 15.30 12.59
N ILE A 123 -3.50 15.44 11.83
CA ILE A 123 -3.04 16.75 11.33
C ILE A 123 -4.03 17.29 10.31
N SER A 124 -4.52 16.45 9.39
CA SER A 124 -5.54 16.79 8.39
C SER A 124 -6.80 17.36 9.05
N THR A 125 -7.41 16.62 9.97
CA THR A 125 -8.65 17.05 10.65
C THR A 125 -8.47 18.31 11.47
N ASN A 126 -7.27 18.54 11.97
CA ASN A 126 -6.94 19.67 12.82
C ASN A 126 -6.39 20.89 12.05
N SER A 127 -6.21 20.82 10.74
CA SER A 127 -5.75 21.97 9.93
C SER A 127 -6.83 23.04 9.86
N ASN A 128 -6.44 24.32 9.98
CA ASN A 128 -7.35 25.46 9.90
C ASN A 128 -7.76 25.79 8.46
N THR A 129 -6.95 25.36 7.48
CA THR A 129 -7.20 25.62 6.05
C THR A 129 -7.82 24.40 5.37
N ILE A 130 -8.83 24.64 4.53
CA ILE A 130 -9.45 23.59 3.72
C ILE A 130 -8.39 22.93 2.81
N ARG A 131 -7.48 23.72 2.24
CA ARG A 131 -6.38 23.20 1.39
C ARG A 131 -5.47 22.25 2.16
N GLY A 132 -5.06 22.60 3.37
CA GLY A 132 -4.22 21.76 4.23
C GLY A 132 -4.89 20.44 4.58
N ARG A 133 -6.21 20.46 4.85
CA ARG A 133 -6.99 19.25 5.12
C ARG A 133 -6.94 18.26 3.94
N PHE A 134 -7.24 18.74 2.73
CA PHE A 134 -7.25 17.87 1.55
C PHE A 134 -5.86 17.36 1.17
N ILE A 135 -4.83 18.20 1.28
CA ILE A 135 -3.45 17.79 0.99
C ILE A 135 -3.00 16.70 1.97
N CYS A 136 -3.18 16.91 3.28
CA CYS A 136 -2.81 15.89 4.27
C CYS A 136 -3.62 14.60 4.12
N LEU A 137 -4.93 14.69 3.80
CA LEU A 137 -5.76 13.54 3.52
C LEU A 137 -5.25 12.77 2.29
N GLY A 138 -4.91 13.49 1.21
CA GLY A 138 -4.35 12.89 -0.01
C GLY A 138 -3.04 12.15 0.27
N ILE A 139 -2.14 12.74 1.07
CA ILE A 139 -0.86 12.10 1.44
C ILE A 139 -1.11 10.86 2.31
N ALA A 140 -2.04 10.93 3.27
CA ALA A 140 -2.40 9.76 4.09
C ALA A 140 -2.95 8.61 3.23
N THR A 141 -3.85 8.93 2.29
CA THR A 141 -4.42 7.96 1.35
C THR A 141 -3.33 7.38 0.43
N TYR A 142 -2.42 8.21 -0.07
CA TYR A 142 -1.30 7.77 -0.90
C TYR A 142 -0.44 6.73 -0.16
N ILE A 143 -0.02 7.03 1.07
CA ILE A 143 0.79 6.10 1.88
C ILE A 143 -0.01 4.82 2.17
N PHE A 144 -1.28 4.94 2.56
CA PHE A 144 -2.15 3.79 2.81
C PHE A 144 -2.27 2.89 1.59
N MET A 145 -2.51 3.46 0.40
CA MET A 145 -2.64 2.68 -0.83
C MET A 145 -1.35 1.97 -1.22
N HIS A 146 -0.18 2.58 -1.03
CA HIS A 146 1.10 1.91 -1.25
C HIS A 146 1.28 0.69 -0.34
N ILE A 147 0.96 0.83 0.95
CA ILE A 147 1.03 -0.28 1.91
C ILE A 147 0.03 -1.38 1.52
N PHE A 148 -1.21 -0.99 1.23
CA PHE A 148 -2.29 -1.92 0.89
C PHE A 148 -1.97 -2.71 -0.39
N ILE A 149 -1.50 -2.04 -1.44
CA ILE A 149 -1.17 -2.68 -2.71
C ILE A 149 0.04 -3.60 -2.57
N ASN A 150 1.10 -3.17 -1.87
CA ASN A 150 2.29 -4.00 -1.68
C ASN A 150 1.98 -5.24 -0.84
N LEU A 151 1.42 -5.07 0.36
CA LEU A 151 1.08 -6.19 1.24
C LEU A 151 -0.03 -7.06 0.66
N GLY A 152 -1.02 -6.46 0.01
CA GLY A 152 -2.09 -7.20 -0.65
C GLY A 152 -1.57 -8.07 -1.80
N GLY A 153 -0.58 -7.60 -2.55
CA GLY A 153 0.13 -8.39 -3.57
C GLY A 153 0.94 -9.52 -2.95
N LEU A 154 1.69 -9.24 -1.89
CA LEU A 154 2.47 -10.24 -1.16
C LEU A 154 1.59 -11.34 -0.55
N PHE A 155 0.44 -10.99 0.01
CA PHE A 155 -0.51 -11.94 0.59
C PHE A 155 -1.43 -12.60 -0.45
N GLY A 156 -1.24 -12.35 -1.74
CA GLY A 156 -2.05 -12.95 -2.80
C GLY A 156 -3.52 -12.51 -2.78
N ILE A 157 -3.84 -11.35 -2.19
CA ILE A 157 -5.20 -10.77 -2.19
C ILE A 157 -5.45 -10.02 -3.50
N ILE A 158 -4.39 -9.39 -4.03
CA ILE A 158 -4.39 -8.67 -5.31
C ILE A 158 -3.18 -9.11 -6.13
N PRO A 159 -3.16 -8.86 -7.45
CA PRO A 159 -1.98 -9.15 -8.27
C PRO A 159 -0.75 -8.39 -7.77
N LEU A 160 0.43 -9.03 -7.84
CA LEU A 160 1.70 -8.38 -7.51
C LEU A 160 2.01 -7.29 -8.53
N THR A 161 2.23 -6.06 -8.06
CA THR A 161 2.34 -4.86 -8.91
C THR A 161 3.73 -4.22 -8.90
N GLY A 162 4.65 -4.70 -8.05
CA GLY A 162 5.97 -4.10 -7.91
C GLY A 162 5.97 -2.72 -7.22
N VAL A 163 4.90 -2.35 -6.53
CA VAL A 163 4.80 -1.07 -5.80
C VAL A 163 5.67 -1.13 -4.54
N PRO A 164 6.58 -0.16 -4.32
CA PRO A 164 7.46 -0.19 -3.16
C PRO A 164 6.69 0.05 -1.85
N LEU A 165 7.12 -0.61 -0.78
CA LEU A 165 6.59 -0.44 0.56
C LEU A 165 7.19 0.83 1.20
N PRO A 166 6.39 1.79 1.68
CA PRO A 166 6.89 3.02 2.28
C PRO A 166 7.90 2.77 3.41
N PHE A 167 8.98 3.55 3.46
CA PHE A 167 10.05 3.53 4.47
C PHE A 167 10.93 2.26 4.51
N LEU A 168 10.53 1.16 3.90
CA LEU A 168 11.26 -0.12 3.97
C LEU A 168 11.89 -0.51 2.64
N SER A 169 11.17 -0.30 1.52
CA SER A 169 11.67 -0.68 0.21
C SER A 169 12.79 0.23 -0.27
N TYR A 170 13.77 -0.36 -0.92
CA TYR A 170 14.80 0.37 -1.64
C TYR A 170 14.19 1.05 -2.87
N GLY A 171 14.38 2.38 -2.98
CA GLY A 171 13.88 3.17 -4.10
C GLY A 171 14.20 4.66 -3.90
N GLY A 172 15.31 5.15 -4.49
CA GLY A 172 15.79 6.52 -4.24
C GLY A 172 14.76 7.60 -4.60
N THR A 173 14.17 7.55 -5.79
CA THR A 173 13.17 8.52 -6.26
C THR A 173 11.89 8.47 -5.42
N TYR A 174 11.45 7.27 -5.07
CA TYR A 174 10.28 7.06 -4.22
C TYR A 174 10.51 7.62 -2.81
N ALA A 175 11.68 7.34 -2.22
CA ALA A 175 12.04 7.84 -0.89
C ALA A 175 12.05 9.38 -0.84
N ILE A 176 12.62 10.04 -1.87
CA ILE A 176 12.63 11.51 -1.96
C ILE A 176 11.19 12.04 -2.04
N SER A 177 10.34 11.49 -2.89
CA SER A 177 8.94 11.93 -3.02
C SER A 177 8.15 11.76 -1.73
N LEU A 178 8.37 10.65 -1.02
CA LEU A 178 7.75 10.38 0.27
C LEU A 178 8.21 11.38 1.34
N MET A 179 9.52 11.69 1.41
CA MET A 179 10.05 12.68 2.35
C MET A 179 9.52 14.09 2.06
N CYS A 180 9.46 14.49 0.79
CA CYS A 180 8.84 15.75 0.39
C CYS A 180 7.37 15.83 0.81
N SER A 181 6.61 14.75 0.61
CA SER A 181 5.21 14.68 1.03
C SER A 181 5.04 14.84 2.54
N LEU A 182 5.89 14.18 3.32
CA LEU A 182 5.89 14.32 4.79
C LEU A 182 6.30 15.73 5.25
N ALA A 183 7.24 16.35 4.55
CA ALA A 183 7.63 17.75 4.84
C ALA A 183 6.45 18.71 4.65
N VAL A 184 5.63 18.51 3.63
CA VAL A 184 4.39 19.29 3.42
C VAL A 184 3.40 19.07 4.57
N VAL A 185 3.19 17.85 5.03
CA VAL A 185 2.34 17.55 6.19
C VAL A 185 2.87 18.27 7.44
N GLN A 186 4.18 18.21 7.66
CA GLN A 186 4.83 18.85 8.80
C GLN A 186 4.66 20.38 8.77
N ARG A 187 4.71 21.00 7.60
CA ARG A 187 4.48 22.45 7.43
C ARG A 187 3.09 22.85 7.94
N PHE A 188 2.03 22.14 7.57
CA PHE A 188 0.68 22.41 8.06
C PHE A 188 0.54 22.21 9.58
N HIS A 189 1.28 21.26 10.15
CA HIS A 189 1.30 21.09 11.60
C HIS A 189 1.94 22.28 12.32
N ILE A 190 3.05 22.82 11.79
CA ILE A 190 3.76 23.97 12.35
C ILE A 190 2.91 25.23 12.23
N GLU A 191 2.33 25.54 11.07
CA GLU A 191 1.44 26.68 10.86
C GLU A 191 0.33 26.77 11.91
N LYS A 192 -0.32 25.64 12.18
CA LYS A 192 -1.35 25.59 13.21
C LYS A 192 -0.81 25.92 14.60
N LYS A 193 0.40 25.46 14.91
CA LYS A 193 1.02 25.71 16.21
C LYS A 193 1.39 27.19 16.38
N GLU A 194 1.90 27.81 15.32
CA GLU A 194 2.22 29.24 15.26
C GLU A 194 0.97 30.12 15.44
N GLU A 195 -0.14 29.79 14.75
CA GLU A 195 -1.41 30.51 14.93
C GLU A 195 -1.92 30.44 16.37
N LYS A 196 -1.90 29.27 16.99
CA LYS A 196 -2.30 29.12 18.38
C LYS A 196 -1.43 29.95 19.32
N PHE A 197 -0.13 30.04 19.06
CA PHE A 197 0.78 30.85 19.86
C PHE A 197 0.45 32.32 19.75
N LYS A 198 0.17 32.85 18.53
CA LYS A 198 -0.21 34.22 18.27
C LYS A 198 -1.54 34.63 18.89
N LEU A 199 -2.47 33.71 19.07
CA LEU A 199 -3.79 33.95 19.68
C LEU A 199 -3.74 33.99 21.21
N ASN A 200 -2.70 33.41 21.82
CA ASN A 200 -2.54 33.34 23.28
C ASN A 200 -1.64 34.45 23.85
N HIS A 201 -1.10 35.29 22.98
CA HIS A 201 -0.31 36.52 23.29
C HIS A 201 -0.86 37.73 22.60
#